data_c7b96d4b16056fb96370472317ecb4a7
#
_entry.id   c7b96d4b16056fb96370472317ecb4a7
#
_cell.length_a   1.000
_cell.length_b   1.000
_cell.length_c   1.000
_cell.angle_alpha   90.00
_cell.angle_beta   90.00
_cell.angle_gamma   90.00
#
_symmetry.space_group_name_H-M   'P 1'
#
loop_
_entity.id
_entity.type
_entity.pdbx_description
1 polymer ?
#
loop_
_entity_poly.entity_id
_entity_poly.type
_entity_poly.pdbx_seq_one_letter_code
_entity_poly.pdbx_strand_id
1 'polypeptide(L)'
;MTNKRTGAFIQLLAVILRNEMQTFRIKGKKLKNWKTFHSEFKKEMNFPDYYGDNMNAWIDCVDELTDKPTLLEIDNGKYLKENAPELLNAILECGAFVNYRKIEVGEKPNLIISTNS
;
A
#
# COMPACT_ATOMS: atom_id res chain seq x y z
N MET A 1 -16.74 32.81 6.38
CA MET A 1 -15.89 33.53 5.40
C MET A 1 -14.70 32.69 5.02
N THR A 2 -14.53 32.47 3.75
CA THR A 2 -13.38 31.71 3.28
C THR A 2 -12.11 32.52 3.48
N ASN A 3 -11.19 31.99 4.19
CA ASN A 3 -9.95 32.64 4.51
C ASN A 3 -8.86 32.08 3.59
N LYS A 4 -8.29 32.95 2.77
CA LYS A 4 -7.19 32.57 1.86
C LYS A 4 -5.99 32.00 2.60
N ARG A 5 -5.72 32.52 3.81
CA ARG A 5 -4.62 32.01 4.65
C ARG A 5 -4.89 30.58 5.09
N THR A 6 -6.14 30.26 5.45
CA THR A 6 -6.53 28.92 5.86
C THR A 6 -6.37 27.95 4.69
N GLY A 7 -6.81 28.34 3.49
CA GLY A 7 -6.67 27.53 2.29
C GLY A 7 -5.21 27.27 1.95
N ALA A 8 -4.37 28.30 1.98
CA ALA A 8 -2.94 28.17 1.70
C ALA A 8 -2.25 27.30 2.74
N PHE A 9 -2.61 27.44 4.02
CA PHE A 9 -2.05 26.61 5.09
C PHE A 9 -2.41 25.14 4.91
N ILE A 10 -3.66 24.84 4.59
CA ILE A 10 -4.12 23.47 4.36
C ILE A 10 -3.38 22.83 3.18
N GLN A 11 -3.18 23.58 2.09
CA GLN A 11 -2.43 23.10 0.94
C GLN A 11 -0.97 22.84 1.28
N LEU A 12 -0.35 23.72 2.05
CA LEU A 12 1.03 23.53 2.49
C LEU A 12 1.16 22.31 3.38
N LEU A 13 0.24 22.13 4.32
CA LEU A 13 0.22 20.96 5.20
C LEU A 13 0.05 19.68 4.40
N ALA A 14 -0.83 19.68 3.39
CA ALA A 14 -1.03 18.52 2.53
C ALA A 14 0.25 18.17 1.75
N VAL A 15 1.00 19.15 1.28
CA VAL A 15 2.29 18.95 0.60
C VAL A 15 3.31 18.35 1.56
N ILE A 16 3.40 18.88 2.78
CA ILE A 16 4.31 18.38 3.80
C ILE A 16 3.98 16.91 4.14
N LEU A 17 2.70 16.61 4.36
CA LEU A 17 2.27 15.25 4.68
C LEU A 17 2.58 14.28 3.54
N ARG A 18 2.40 14.69 2.29
CA ARG A 18 2.74 13.86 1.12
C ARG A 18 4.24 13.59 1.04
N ASN A 19 5.07 14.60 1.33
CA ASN A 19 6.52 14.45 1.30
C ASN A 19 7.03 13.52 2.41
N GLU A 20 6.32 13.45 3.54
CA GLU A 20 6.65 12.54 4.63
C GLU A 20 6.06 11.14 4.42
N MET A 21 5.02 11.02 3.60
CA MET A 21 4.37 9.76 3.33
C MET A 21 5.13 8.98 2.26
N GLN A 22 5.50 7.75 2.61
CA GLN A 22 6.07 6.82 1.67
C GLN A 22 4.97 6.32 0.71
N THR A 23 5.24 6.32 -0.59
CA THR A 23 4.24 5.88 -1.57
C THR A 23 4.82 4.80 -2.48
N PHE A 24 4.08 3.71 -2.62
CA PHE A 24 4.37 2.65 -3.59
C PHE A 24 3.20 2.52 -4.54
N ARG A 25 3.49 2.24 -5.81
CA ARG A 25 2.47 2.09 -6.84
C ARG A 25 2.61 0.75 -7.53
N ILE A 26 1.52 0.01 -7.56
CA ILE A 26 1.43 -1.29 -8.23
C ILE A 26 0.46 -1.17 -9.40
N LYS A 27 0.89 -1.64 -10.57
CA LYS A 27 0.03 -1.66 -11.76
C LYS A 27 -0.82 -2.93 -11.74
N GLY A 28 -2.12 -2.76 -11.50
CA GLY A 28 -3.04 -3.90 -11.40
C GLY A 28 -3.06 -4.78 -12.64
N LYS A 29 -2.85 -4.20 -13.82
CA LYS A 29 -2.81 -4.96 -15.07
C LYS A 29 -1.64 -5.94 -15.16
N LYS A 30 -0.60 -5.76 -14.36
CA LYS A 30 0.54 -6.67 -14.31
C LYS A 30 0.33 -7.84 -13.34
N LEU A 31 -0.69 -7.76 -12.51
CA LEU A 31 -1.01 -8.80 -11.53
C LEU A 31 -1.96 -9.81 -12.17
N LYS A 32 -1.43 -10.86 -12.79
CA LYS A 32 -2.20 -11.84 -13.55
C LYS A 32 -2.37 -13.17 -12.81
N ASN A 33 -1.40 -13.53 -11.99
CA ASN A 33 -1.37 -14.76 -11.20
C ASN A 33 -0.45 -14.55 -10.00
N TRP A 34 -0.30 -15.55 -9.15
CA TRP A 34 0.52 -15.42 -7.95
C TRP A 34 1.98 -15.16 -8.27
N LYS A 35 2.49 -15.72 -9.35
CA LYS A 35 3.89 -15.49 -9.75
C LYS A 35 4.13 -14.02 -10.10
N THR A 36 3.29 -13.45 -10.95
CA THR A 36 3.41 -12.04 -11.32
C THR A 36 3.11 -11.12 -10.13
N PHE A 37 2.17 -11.50 -9.26
CA PHE A 37 1.89 -10.79 -8.02
C PHE A 37 3.16 -10.61 -7.19
N HIS A 38 3.81 -11.69 -6.85
CA HIS A 38 5.00 -11.62 -6.00
C HIS A 38 6.18 -10.93 -6.69
N SER A 39 6.34 -11.14 -7.99
CA SER A 39 7.36 -10.49 -8.79
C SER A 39 7.20 -8.96 -8.82
N GLU A 40 5.98 -8.48 -9.05
CA GLU A 40 5.71 -7.04 -9.09
C GLU A 40 5.85 -6.39 -7.72
N PHE A 41 5.34 -7.01 -6.67
CA PHE A 41 5.48 -6.48 -5.32
C PHE A 41 6.94 -6.43 -4.88
N LYS A 42 7.69 -7.48 -5.15
CA LYS A 42 9.12 -7.53 -4.83
C LYS A 42 9.87 -6.39 -5.50
N LYS A 43 9.58 -6.15 -6.77
CA LYS A 43 10.22 -5.10 -7.56
C LYS A 43 9.84 -3.71 -7.08
N GLU A 44 8.54 -3.43 -7.00
CA GLU A 44 8.04 -2.08 -6.73
C GLU A 44 8.22 -1.65 -5.27
N MET A 45 8.14 -2.58 -4.33
CA MET A 45 8.35 -2.30 -2.92
C MET A 45 9.76 -2.64 -2.45
N ASN A 46 10.63 -3.04 -3.36
CA ASN A 46 12.02 -3.36 -3.06
C ASN A 46 12.17 -4.37 -1.93
N PHE A 47 11.42 -5.46 -2.02
CA PHE A 47 11.55 -6.55 -1.05
C PHE A 47 12.93 -7.19 -1.15
N PRO A 48 13.46 -7.74 -0.05
CA PRO A 48 14.79 -8.36 -0.07
C PRO A 48 14.84 -9.59 -0.97
N ASP A 49 16.06 -9.96 -1.38
CA ASP A 49 16.26 -11.10 -2.29
C ASP A 49 15.72 -12.41 -1.74
N TYR A 50 15.68 -12.55 -0.42
CA TYR A 50 15.16 -13.75 0.24
C TYR A 50 13.64 -13.77 0.36
N TYR A 51 12.93 -12.83 -0.27
CA TYR A 51 11.47 -12.82 -0.24
C TYR A 51 10.90 -14.15 -0.74
N GLY A 52 10.05 -14.79 0.07
CA GLY A 52 9.64 -16.18 -0.13
C GLY A 52 8.45 -16.40 -1.06
N ASP A 53 7.99 -15.41 -1.81
CA ASP A 53 6.89 -15.52 -2.79
C ASP A 53 5.62 -16.15 -2.21
N ASN A 54 5.24 -15.75 -1.00
CA ASN A 54 3.99 -16.17 -0.36
C ASN A 54 3.44 -15.02 0.48
N MET A 55 2.17 -15.13 0.90
CA MET A 55 1.52 -14.02 1.61
C MET A 55 2.05 -13.82 3.03
N ASN A 56 2.55 -14.84 3.69
CA ASN A 56 3.21 -14.64 4.99
C ASN A 56 4.47 -13.78 4.83
N ALA A 57 5.26 -14.04 3.80
CA ALA A 57 6.44 -13.21 3.49
C ALA A 57 6.03 -11.79 3.09
N TRP A 58 4.94 -11.64 2.33
CA TRP A 58 4.39 -10.35 1.95
C TRP A 58 4.01 -9.53 3.20
N ILE A 59 3.28 -10.15 4.12
CA ILE A 59 2.89 -9.51 5.38
C ILE A 59 4.12 -9.03 6.16
N ASP A 60 5.12 -9.88 6.31
CA ASP A 60 6.33 -9.54 7.05
C ASP A 60 7.11 -8.40 6.40
N CYS A 61 7.27 -8.42 5.08
CA CYS A 61 7.96 -7.37 4.36
C CYS A 61 7.21 -6.04 4.41
N VAL A 62 5.89 -6.06 4.22
CA VAL A 62 5.07 -4.86 4.29
C VAL A 62 5.04 -4.31 5.72
N ASP A 63 5.00 -5.17 6.72
CA ASP A 63 5.06 -4.76 8.12
C ASP A 63 6.35 -3.99 8.41
N GLU A 64 7.49 -4.48 7.96
CA GLU A 64 8.77 -3.78 8.12
C GLU A 64 8.81 -2.43 7.42
N LEU A 65 8.21 -2.32 6.23
CA LEU A 65 8.20 -1.08 5.46
C LEU A 65 7.26 -0.02 6.01
N THR A 66 6.30 -0.41 6.85
CA THR A 66 5.24 0.49 7.33
C THR A 66 5.48 0.99 8.75
N ASP A 67 6.72 1.18 9.14
CA ASP A 67 7.09 1.87 10.38
C ASP A 67 6.75 3.37 10.32
N LYS A 68 6.46 3.90 9.14
CA LYS A 68 6.01 5.26 8.89
C LYS A 68 4.78 5.24 7.98
N PRO A 69 4.01 6.35 7.91
CA PRO A 69 2.85 6.41 7.04
C PRO A 69 3.19 6.02 5.60
N THR A 70 2.45 5.07 5.06
CA THR A 70 2.73 4.47 3.75
C THR A 70 1.45 4.34 2.95
N LEU A 71 1.48 4.86 1.73
CA LEU A 71 0.40 4.72 0.77
C LEU A 71 0.77 3.66 -0.28
N LEU A 72 -0.06 2.65 -0.38
CA LEU A 72 0.05 1.64 -1.44
C LEU A 72 -1.08 1.90 -2.44
N GLU A 73 -0.72 2.37 -3.62
CA GLU A 73 -1.67 2.65 -4.69
C GLU A 73 -1.72 1.48 -5.66
N ILE A 74 -2.92 0.95 -5.90
CA ILE A 74 -3.15 -0.10 -6.88
C ILE A 74 -3.84 0.54 -8.07
N ASP A 75 -3.13 0.72 -9.17
CA ASP A 75 -3.71 1.25 -10.39
C ASP A 75 -4.52 0.17 -11.12
N ASN A 76 -5.51 0.59 -11.88
CA ASN A 76 -6.41 -0.32 -12.60
C ASN A 76 -7.08 -1.34 -11.66
N GLY A 77 -7.53 -0.87 -10.50
CA GLY A 77 -8.16 -1.72 -9.50
C GLY A 77 -9.40 -2.43 -10.00
N LYS A 78 -10.20 -1.75 -10.84
CA LYS A 78 -11.39 -2.36 -11.44
C LYS A 78 -11.02 -3.52 -12.36
N TYR A 79 -9.99 -3.34 -13.19
CA TYR A 79 -9.48 -4.41 -14.05
C TYR A 79 -9.01 -5.61 -13.21
N LEU A 80 -8.28 -5.34 -12.15
CA LEU A 80 -7.78 -6.38 -11.25
C LEU A 80 -8.95 -7.12 -10.59
N LYS A 81 -9.95 -6.40 -10.11
CA LYS A 81 -11.15 -6.99 -9.51
C LYS A 81 -11.89 -7.91 -10.49
N GLU A 82 -11.97 -7.52 -11.75
CA GLU A 82 -12.69 -8.30 -12.78
C GLU A 82 -11.87 -9.50 -13.26
N ASN A 83 -10.55 -9.40 -13.31
CA ASN A 83 -9.70 -10.41 -13.93
C ASN A 83 -8.99 -11.33 -12.94
N ALA A 84 -8.66 -10.84 -11.74
CA ALA A 84 -7.97 -11.63 -10.71
C ALA A 84 -8.40 -11.16 -9.32
N PRO A 85 -9.69 -11.33 -8.98
CA PRO A 85 -10.23 -10.84 -7.70
C PRO A 85 -9.54 -11.43 -6.48
N GLU A 86 -9.03 -12.67 -6.56
CA GLU A 86 -8.30 -13.31 -5.47
C GLU A 86 -7.02 -12.55 -5.12
N LEU A 87 -6.36 -11.94 -6.11
CA LEU A 87 -5.15 -11.16 -5.87
C LEU A 87 -5.48 -9.84 -5.19
N LEU A 88 -6.54 -9.18 -5.62
CA LEU A 88 -7.00 -7.95 -4.96
C LEU A 88 -7.44 -8.23 -3.53
N ASN A 89 -8.20 -9.30 -3.31
CA ASN A 89 -8.64 -9.68 -1.97
C ASN A 89 -7.45 -9.95 -1.05
N ALA A 90 -6.42 -10.61 -1.55
CA ALA A 90 -5.21 -10.87 -0.76
C ALA A 90 -4.53 -9.56 -0.33
N ILE A 91 -4.43 -8.57 -1.22
CA ILE A 91 -3.85 -7.27 -0.89
C ILE A 91 -4.65 -6.61 0.24
N LEU A 92 -5.98 -6.58 0.10
CA LEU A 92 -6.83 -5.88 1.06
C LEU A 92 -6.86 -6.60 2.42
N GLU A 93 -6.99 -7.92 2.41
CA GLU A 93 -7.05 -8.71 3.65
C GLU A 93 -5.70 -8.71 4.38
N CYS A 94 -4.62 -8.96 3.66
CA CYS A 94 -3.30 -9.00 4.28
C CYS A 94 -2.82 -7.60 4.68
N GLY A 95 -3.20 -6.56 3.93
CA GLY A 95 -2.95 -5.18 4.32
C GLY A 95 -3.64 -4.80 5.62
N ALA A 96 -4.90 -5.19 5.76
CA ALA A 96 -5.64 -4.99 7.01
C ALA A 96 -4.99 -5.76 8.18
N PHE A 97 -4.49 -6.95 7.90
CA PHE A 97 -3.79 -7.75 8.91
C PHE A 97 -2.48 -7.10 9.36
N VAL A 98 -1.73 -6.50 8.45
CA VAL A 98 -0.52 -5.73 8.80
C VAL A 98 -0.88 -4.61 9.80
N ASN A 99 -1.92 -3.85 9.51
CA ASN A 99 -2.36 -2.77 10.41
C ASN A 99 -2.83 -3.32 11.76
N TYR A 100 -3.53 -4.45 11.76
CA TYR A 100 -3.99 -5.09 12.98
C TYR A 100 -2.81 -5.51 13.87
N ARG A 101 -1.77 -6.11 13.29
CA ARG A 101 -0.56 -6.48 14.03
C ARG A 101 0.10 -5.26 14.68
N LYS A 102 0.15 -4.13 13.97
CA LYS A 102 0.68 -2.87 14.52
C LYS A 102 -0.11 -2.44 15.76
N ILE A 103 -1.43 -2.45 15.65
CA ILE A 103 -2.31 -2.06 16.74
C ILE A 103 -2.09 -2.95 17.97
N GLU A 104 -1.95 -4.26 17.77
CA GLU A 104 -1.76 -5.22 18.85
C GLU A 104 -0.52 -4.94 19.68
N VAL A 105 0.54 -4.43 19.06
CA VAL A 105 1.80 -4.13 19.75
C VAL A 105 1.92 -2.66 20.12
N GLY A 106 0.84 -1.88 20.01
CA GLY A 106 0.82 -0.48 20.40
C GLY A 106 1.43 0.47 19.38
N GLU A 107 1.65 0.01 18.16
CA GLU A 107 2.15 0.83 17.06
C GLU A 107 1.00 1.37 16.22
N LYS A 108 1.29 2.37 15.37
CA LYS A 108 0.26 3.00 14.54
C LYS A 108 0.00 2.15 13.29
N PRO A 109 -1.29 2.02 12.88
CA PRO A 109 -1.64 1.35 11.62
C PRO A 109 -1.33 2.26 10.44
N ASN A 110 -0.12 2.23 9.96
CA ASN A 110 0.42 3.19 8.99
C ASN A 110 0.12 2.87 7.52
N LEU A 111 -0.40 1.68 7.21
CA LEU A 111 -0.63 1.29 5.82
C LEU A 111 -1.99 1.78 5.32
N ILE A 112 -1.96 2.57 4.26
CA ILE A 112 -3.16 3.03 3.56
C ILE A 112 -3.14 2.40 2.16
N ILE A 113 -4.22 1.72 1.79
CA ILE A 113 -4.36 1.13 0.47
C ILE A 113 -5.42 1.90 -0.30
N SER A 114 -5.04 2.36 -1.49
CA SER A 114 -5.93 3.06 -2.40
C SER A 114 -6.00 2.29 -3.72
N THR A 115 -7.21 2.08 -4.23
CA THR A 115 -7.40 1.45 -5.53
C THR A 115 -7.94 2.48 -6.51
N ASN A 116 -7.24 2.65 -7.62
CA ASN A 116 -7.64 3.56 -8.69
C ASN A 116 -8.29 2.76 -9.81
N SER A 117 -9.31 3.31 -10.42
CA SER A 117 -9.98 2.68 -11.55
C SER A 117 -9.10 2.68 -12.79
#